data_b79e872e583c4ce77364efebee86e172
#
_entry.id   b79e872e583c4ce77364efebee86e172
#
_cell.length_a   1.000
_cell.length_b   1.000
_cell.length_c   1.000
_cell.angle_alpha   90.00
_cell.angle_beta   90.00
_cell.angle_gamma   90.00
#
_symmetry.space_group_name_H-M   'P 1'
#
loop_
_entity.id
_entity.type
_entity.pdbx_description
1 polymer ?
#
loop_
_entity_poly.entity_id
_entity_poly.type
_entity_poly.pdbx_seq_one_letter_code
_entity_poly.pdbx_strand_id
1 'polypeptide(L)'
;AQIESITLLKDAAAMAIYGSQASNGVIVVETKAPAAGKLRVTYNGNYKIEYPDLTDYNLLNAAEKLELEKRAGFYSDPTSVQDEQNQLEIYRRKLLDVERGVNTYWLSQPLRTVFAQRHGLNIEGGTNELRYKLYAGVNSAPGIMKKTGVNGTSVSLDIRYRYKGLLISNVAYVDYTTSDRTSPYGTFNDYALLNPYYRIYDSNGQIAKYLERSVTTTDGHYRTSGADVGNPMYNTLYNTKDQNKAFEVRDAFRAEYTPIENLRLAFDLTLTKTTSDNDVFKSANHTDYITVQNIDQSGMYNWTNDTRLGWDAAFTANYNKVWKGRHVLASFFRWNIKQDKYHSAGVLATGFPNDNMDEVYLGAKVQSTSGDESTTRSFGGVATVSYTYDQKYAADLNGRIDASSEFGRNNRYAPFWSAGLRWNMDKENWIKKLNIFDELVLRATYGVTGTQGFAAYQALQMYSYANTMRIYQSSDVVGTLLYGMGNPDLKWQTTNAWNFGIANS
;
A
#
# COMPACT_ATOMS: atom_id res chain seq x y z
N ALA A 1 18.07 3.72 -0.18
CA ALA A 1 19.03 2.68 -0.63
C ALA A 1 19.59 3.10 -1.99
N GLN A 2 20.90 2.89 -2.20
CA GLN A 2 21.50 3.08 -3.51
C GLN A 2 21.29 1.79 -4.30
N ILE A 3 20.56 1.86 -5.39
CA ILE A 3 20.30 0.73 -6.28
C ILE A 3 21.55 0.51 -7.15
N GLU A 4 21.99 -0.73 -7.27
CA GLU A 4 23.04 -1.14 -8.19
C GLU A 4 22.45 -1.59 -9.51
N SER A 5 21.43 -2.46 -9.45
CA SER A 5 20.75 -2.96 -10.64
C SER A 5 19.25 -3.17 -10.40
N ILE A 6 18.48 -3.09 -11.49
CA ILE A 6 17.08 -3.48 -11.55
C ILE A 6 16.93 -4.44 -12.71
N THR A 7 16.52 -5.68 -12.42
CA THR A 7 16.30 -6.71 -13.42
C THR A 7 14.84 -7.10 -13.46
N LEU A 8 14.23 -7.06 -14.64
CA LEU A 8 12.84 -7.49 -14.85
C LEU A 8 12.83 -8.90 -15.47
N LEU A 9 12.32 -9.88 -14.72
CA LEU A 9 12.15 -11.25 -15.17
C LEU A 9 10.75 -11.45 -15.70
N LYS A 10 10.62 -11.78 -17.00
CA LYS A 10 9.33 -11.98 -17.69
C LYS A 10 9.14 -13.41 -18.17
N ASP A 11 10.23 -14.18 -18.26
CA ASP A 11 10.20 -15.55 -18.78
C ASP A 11 9.79 -16.56 -17.71
N ALA A 12 8.94 -17.51 -18.06
CA ALA A 12 8.42 -18.54 -17.15
C ALA A 12 9.55 -19.32 -16.45
N ALA A 13 10.68 -19.58 -17.12
CA ALA A 13 11.83 -20.27 -16.55
C ALA A 13 12.54 -19.44 -15.47
N ALA A 14 12.69 -18.14 -15.69
CA ALA A 14 13.28 -17.22 -14.70
C ALA A 14 12.32 -16.98 -13.52
N MET A 15 11.01 -16.90 -13.79
CA MET A 15 9.96 -16.75 -12.77
C MET A 15 9.82 -18.00 -11.90
N ALA A 16 10.08 -19.19 -12.42
CA ALA A 16 10.02 -20.46 -11.67
C ALA A 16 10.89 -20.45 -10.41
N ILE A 17 12.00 -19.70 -10.40
CA ILE A 17 12.88 -19.54 -9.24
C ILE A 17 12.16 -18.85 -8.07
N TYR A 18 11.23 -17.91 -8.38
CA TYR A 18 10.50 -17.11 -7.38
C TYR A 18 9.13 -17.68 -7.03
N GLY A 19 8.67 -18.71 -7.74
CA GLY A 19 7.46 -19.48 -7.44
C GLY A 19 6.14 -18.84 -7.82
N SER A 20 5.08 -19.27 -7.16
CA SER A 20 3.71 -18.86 -7.45
C SER A 20 3.46 -17.34 -7.34
N GLN A 21 4.26 -16.62 -6.58
CA GLN A 21 4.18 -15.17 -6.47
C GLN A 21 4.73 -14.44 -7.70
N ALA A 22 5.44 -15.15 -8.58
CA ALA A 22 6.07 -14.60 -9.78
C ALA A 22 5.21 -14.68 -11.05
N SER A 23 3.95 -15.10 -10.95
CA SER A 23 3.05 -15.32 -12.12
C SER A 23 2.86 -14.08 -13.00
N ASN A 24 3.03 -12.88 -12.44
CA ASN A 24 2.92 -11.59 -13.13
C ASN A 24 4.27 -10.94 -13.47
N GLY A 25 5.37 -11.69 -13.34
CA GLY A 25 6.73 -11.19 -13.49
C GLY A 25 7.40 -10.86 -12.15
N VAL A 26 8.72 -10.69 -12.19
CA VAL A 26 9.54 -10.37 -11.01
C VAL A 26 10.44 -9.20 -11.31
N ILE A 27 10.45 -8.22 -10.42
CA ILE A 27 11.43 -7.13 -10.43
C ILE A 27 12.46 -7.43 -9.34
N VAL A 28 13.69 -7.73 -9.76
CA VAL A 28 14.82 -7.95 -8.86
C VAL A 28 15.57 -6.63 -8.71
N VAL A 29 15.65 -6.13 -7.48
CA VAL A 29 16.39 -4.90 -7.15
C VAL A 29 17.60 -5.27 -6.32
N GLU A 30 18.79 -4.98 -6.84
CA GLU A 30 20.05 -5.16 -6.13
C GLU A 30 20.53 -3.81 -5.58
N THR A 31 20.96 -3.80 -4.32
CA THR A 31 21.49 -2.60 -3.66
C THR A 31 23.01 -2.64 -3.60
N LYS A 32 23.64 -1.47 -3.71
CA LYS A 32 25.09 -1.34 -3.65
C LYS A 32 25.64 -1.84 -2.31
N ALA A 33 26.58 -2.75 -2.40
CA ALA A 33 27.34 -3.22 -1.25
C ALA A 33 28.22 -2.11 -0.64
N PRO A 34 28.52 -2.15 0.68
CA PRO A 34 29.52 -1.28 1.27
C PRO A 34 30.86 -1.36 0.55
N ALA A 35 31.47 -0.23 0.25
CA ALA A 35 32.78 -0.18 -0.39
C ALA A 35 33.92 -0.39 0.63
N ALA A 36 34.95 -1.12 0.23
CA ALA A 36 36.21 -1.17 1.01
C ALA A 36 36.97 0.15 0.87
N GLY A 37 37.71 0.53 1.90
CA GLY A 37 38.57 1.71 1.89
C GLY A 37 38.48 2.53 3.18
N LYS A 38 39.03 3.74 3.11
CA LYS A 38 38.99 4.70 4.22
C LYS A 38 37.54 5.08 4.52
N LEU A 39 37.29 5.50 5.75
CA LEU A 39 36.00 6.05 6.17
C LEU A 39 35.55 7.15 5.19
N ARG A 40 34.38 6.98 4.63
CA ARG A 40 33.72 7.93 3.75
C ARG A 40 32.38 8.34 4.36
N VAL A 41 32.20 9.63 4.49
CA VAL A 41 30.95 10.25 4.95
C VAL A 41 30.34 10.99 3.77
N THR A 42 29.09 10.67 3.46
CA THR A 42 28.35 11.30 2.36
C THR A 42 27.02 11.82 2.88
N TYR A 43 26.78 13.10 2.67
CA TYR A 43 25.48 13.71 2.91
C TYR A 43 24.72 13.85 1.59
N ASN A 44 23.43 13.55 1.62
CA ASN A 44 22.51 13.73 0.50
C ASN A 44 21.31 14.54 0.97
N GLY A 45 21.14 15.73 0.42
CA GLY A 45 19.96 16.57 0.60
C GLY A 45 19.09 16.54 -0.66
N ASN A 46 17.78 16.37 -0.48
CA ASN A 46 16.80 16.53 -1.55
C ASN A 46 15.73 17.51 -1.08
N TYR A 47 15.47 18.51 -1.90
CA TYR A 47 14.54 19.60 -1.61
C TYR A 47 13.54 19.69 -2.77
N LYS A 48 12.25 19.79 -2.43
CA LYS A 48 11.17 19.87 -3.41
C LYS A 48 10.16 20.93 -2.99
N ILE A 49 9.83 21.83 -3.91
CA ILE A 49 8.70 22.76 -3.76
C ILE A 49 7.54 22.21 -4.57
N GLU A 50 6.37 22.10 -3.93
CA GLU A 50 5.14 21.72 -4.59
C GLU A 50 4.09 22.81 -4.36
N TYR A 51 3.34 23.10 -5.41
CA TYR A 51 2.23 24.07 -5.38
C TYR A 51 1.02 23.47 -6.10
N PRO A 52 -0.19 23.81 -5.63
CA PRO A 52 -1.40 23.33 -6.29
C PRO A 52 -1.55 24.02 -7.65
N ASP A 53 -1.81 23.22 -8.68
CA ASP A 53 -2.24 23.73 -9.99
C ASP A 53 -3.76 23.63 -10.07
N LEU A 54 -4.42 24.79 -10.14
CA LEU A 54 -5.86 24.91 -10.22
C LEU A 54 -6.32 25.47 -11.58
N THR A 55 -5.42 25.58 -12.55
CA THR A 55 -5.70 26.22 -13.84
C THR A 55 -6.69 25.46 -14.70
N ASP A 56 -6.77 24.13 -14.54
CA ASP A 56 -7.69 23.28 -15.30
C ASP A 56 -9.12 23.25 -14.73
N TYR A 57 -9.36 23.88 -13.56
CA TYR A 57 -10.69 23.95 -12.95
C TYR A 57 -11.46 25.16 -13.46
N ASN A 58 -12.27 24.96 -14.50
CA ASN A 58 -13.16 25.98 -15.08
C ASN A 58 -14.46 26.08 -14.29
N LEU A 59 -14.41 26.67 -13.08
CA LEU A 59 -15.58 26.88 -12.25
C LEU A 59 -16.25 28.21 -12.55
N LEU A 60 -17.58 28.22 -12.44
CA LEU A 60 -18.36 29.45 -12.51
C LEU A 60 -18.07 30.35 -11.32
N ASN A 61 -18.01 31.66 -11.53
CA ASN A 61 -18.01 32.61 -10.45
C ASN A 61 -19.39 32.72 -9.81
N ALA A 62 -19.51 33.47 -8.70
CA ALA A 62 -20.75 33.56 -7.92
C ALA A 62 -21.94 34.12 -8.73
N ALA A 63 -21.71 35.11 -9.57
CA ALA A 63 -22.76 35.71 -10.43
C ALA A 63 -23.19 34.73 -11.54
N GLU A 64 -22.25 34.11 -12.21
CA GLU A 64 -22.52 33.11 -13.25
C GLU A 64 -23.27 31.89 -12.70
N LYS A 65 -22.84 31.40 -11.53
CA LYS A 65 -23.49 30.26 -10.86
C LYS A 65 -24.92 30.57 -10.49
N LEU A 66 -25.17 31.74 -9.86
CA LEU A 66 -26.50 32.17 -9.45
C LEU A 66 -27.44 32.37 -10.64
N GLU A 67 -26.94 32.96 -11.72
CA GLU A 67 -27.69 33.14 -12.98
C GLU A 67 -28.01 31.80 -13.66
N LEU A 68 -27.07 30.86 -13.66
CA LEU A 68 -27.31 29.52 -14.18
C LEU A 68 -28.42 28.81 -13.39
N GLU A 69 -28.35 28.86 -12.06
CA GLU A 69 -29.35 28.25 -11.19
C GLU A 69 -30.76 28.87 -11.41
N LYS A 70 -30.83 30.19 -11.57
CA LYS A 70 -32.08 30.88 -11.88
C LYS A 70 -32.65 30.41 -13.21
N ARG A 71 -31.85 30.34 -14.27
CA ARG A 71 -32.27 29.86 -15.59
C ARG A 71 -32.68 28.39 -15.58
N ALA A 72 -32.05 27.58 -14.73
CA ALA A 72 -32.39 26.17 -14.55
C ALA A 72 -33.67 25.95 -13.69
N GLY A 73 -34.29 27.04 -13.19
CA GLY A 73 -35.51 26.95 -12.41
C GLY A 73 -35.35 26.57 -10.95
N PHE A 74 -34.12 26.64 -10.39
CA PHE A 74 -33.88 26.27 -8.98
C PHE A 74 -34.61 27.16 -7.99
N TYR A 75 -35.01 28.36 -8.38
CA TYR A 75 -35.70 29.36 -7.56
C TYR A 75 -37.15 29.54 -7.98
N SER A 76 -37.76 28.54 -8.61
CA SER A 76 -39.16 28.53 -9.03
C SER A 76 -39.85 27.29 -8.48
N ASP A 77 -41.04 27.49 -7.90
CA ASP A 77 -41.89 26.39 -7.45
C ASP A 77 -43.32 26.64 -7.90
N PRO A 78 -43.76 26.11 -9.05
CA PRO A 78 -45.08 26.35 -9.61
C PRO A 78 -46.20 25.64 -8.82
N THR A 79 -45.90 24.83 -7.81
CA THR A 79 -46.87 24.06 -7.07
C THR A 79 -47.58 24.86 -5.97
N SER A 80 -46.94 25.94 -5.49
CA SER A 80 -47.44 26.79 -4.40
C SER A 80 -46.96 28.22 -4.57
N VAL A 81 -47.86 29.19 -4.50
CA VAL A 81 -47.53 30.64 -4.53
C VAL A 81 -46.61 31.00 -3.35
N GLN A 82 -46.81 30.38 -2.20
CA GLN A 82 -45.97 30.64 -1.02
C GLN A 82 -44.56 30.10 -1.20
N ASP A 83 -44.42 28.90 -1.78
CA ASP A 83 -43.10 28.30 -2.02
C ASP A 83 -42.34 29.04 -3.11
N GLU A 84 -43.05 29.54 -4.15
CA GLU A 84 -42.46 30.43 -5.17
C GLU A 84 -41.89 31.71 -4.53
N GLN A 85 -42.65 32.37 -3.63
CA GLN A 85 -42.16 33.55 -2.92
C GLN A 85 -40.94 33.25 -2.03
N ASN A 86 -40.92 32.09 -1.37
CA ASN A 86 -39.80 31.66 -0.56
C ASN A 86 -38.55 31.44 -1.40
N GLN A 87 -38.69 30.80 -2.55
CA GLN A 87 -37.56 30.59 -3.48
C GLN A 87 -37.02 31.90 -4.03
N LEU A 88 -37.87 32.83 -4.36
CA LEU A 88 -37.47 34.17 -4.83
C LEU A 88 -36.74 34.96 -3.72
N GLU A 89 -37.15 34.82 -2.46
CA GLU A 89 -36.46 35.45 -1.33
C GLU A 89 -35.07 34.87 -1.11
N ILE A 90 -34.90 33.54 -1.25
CA ILE A 90 -33.61 32.88 -1.20
C ILE A 90 -32.71 33.42 -2.32
N TYR A 91 -33.21 33.50 -3.55
CA TYR A 91 -32.49 34.07 -4.69
C TYR A 91 -32.05 35.51 -4.40
N ARG A 92 -32.96 36.37 -3.90
CA ARG A 92 -32.64 37.78 -3.59
C ARG A 92 -31.55 37.94 -2.55
N ARG A 93 -31.55 37.10 -1.52
CA ARG A 93 -30.49 37.09 -0.50
C ARG A 93 -29.15 36.71 -1.09
N LYS A 94 -29.10 35.65 -1.89
CA LYS A 94 -27.89 35.22 -2.58
C LYS A 94 -27.39 36.31 -3.55
N LEU A 95 -28.29 36.93 -4.32
CA LEU A 95 -27.98 38.03 -5.21
C LEU A 95 -27.37 39.22 -4.46
N LEU A 96 -27.96 39.60 -3.33
CA LEU A 96 -27.44 40.69 -2.51
C LEU A 96 -26.01 40.41 -2.01
N ASP A 97 -25.72 39.15 -1.68
CA ASP A 97 -24.37 38.75 -1.29
C ASP A 97 -23.39 38.82 -2.45
N VAL A 98 -23.80 38.38 -3.66
CA VAL A 98 -23.01 38.51 -4.87
C VAL A 98 -22.74 39.99 -5.22
N GLU A 99 -23.76 40.85 -5.13
CA GLU A 99 -23.63 42.30 -5.38
C GLU A 99 -22.73 42.99 -4.34
N ARG A 100 -22.65 42.46 -3.11
CA ARG A 100 -21.69 42.89 -2.08
C ARG A 100 -20.29 42.36 -2.28
N GLY A 101 -20.03 41.61 -3.39
CA GLY A 101 -18.72 41.12 -3.77
C GLY A 101 -18.37 39.74 -3.23
N VAL A 102 -19.33 38.97 -2.74
CA VAL A 102 -19.08 37.58 -2.33
C VAL A 102 -18.84 36.74 -3.56
N ASN A 103 -17.61 36.25 -3.68
CA ASN A 103 -17.15 35.34 -4.72
C ASN A 103 -16.00 34.51 -4.18
N THR A 104 -16.35 33.43 -3.49
CA THR A 104 -15.37 32.59 -2.81
C THR A 104 -14.81 31.53 -3.75
N TYR A 105 -13.51 31.56 -4.01
CA TYR A 105 -12.84 30.50 -4.71
C TYR A 105 -12.46 29.38 -3.72
N TRP A 106 -13.37 28.44 -3.53
CA TRP A 106 -13.29 27.43 -2.48
C TRP A 106 -12.11 26.49 -2.65
N LEU A 107 -11.74 26.13 -3.88
CA LEU A 107 -10.65 25.17 -4.15
C LEU A 107 -9.30 25.60 -3.55
N SER A 108 -9.05 26.92 -3.45
CA SER A 108 -7.79 27.42 -2.89
C SER A 108 -7.76 27.40 -1.37
N GLN A 109 -8.90 27.33 -0.68
CA GLN A 109 -8.99 27.51 0.76
C GLN A 109 -8.22 26.43 1.56
N PRO A 110 -8.31 25.14 1.22
CA PRO A 110 -7.61 24.09 1.95
C PRO A 110 -6.15 23.90 1.50
N LEU A 111 -5.69 24.60 0.47
CA LEU A 111 -4.43 24.36 -0.19
C LEU A 111 -3.32 25.32 0.23
N ARG A 112 -2.09 24.89 0.08
CA ARG A 112 -0.88 25.68 0.31
C ARG A 112 0.26 25.21 -0.59
N THR A 113 1.21 26.11 -0.87
CA THR A 113 2.53 25.74 -1.37
C THR A 113 3.34 25.10 -0.25
N VAL A 114 4.06 24.04 -0.54
CA VAL A 114 4.84 23.30 0.46
C VAL A 114 6.28 23.10 0.04
N PHE A 115 7.13 22.98 1.05
CA PHE A 115 8.55 22.68 0.90
C PHE A 115 8.85 21.35 1.57
N ALA A 116 9.08 20.32 0.76
CA ALA A 116 9.47 19.00 1.23
C ALA A 116 11.00 18.88 1.24
N GLN A 117 11.52 18.18 2.24
CA GLN A 117 12.94 17.99 2.41
C GLN A 117 13.27 16.59 2.89
N ARG A 118 14.37 16.06 2.38
CA ARG A 118 14.92 14.77 2.80
C ARG A 118 16.43 14.93 3.00
N HIS A 119 16.90 14.49 4.15
CA HIS A 119 18.31 14.50 4.52
C HIS A 119 18.77 13.07 4.79
N GLY A 120 19.89 12.69 4.24
CA GLY A 120 20.48 11.37 4.44
C GLY A 120 21.97 11.45 4.65
N LEU A 121 22.45 10.84 5.72
CA LEU A 121 23.85 10.67 6.03
C LEU A 121 24.25 9.20 5.82
N ASN A 122 25.27 8.97 5.00
CA ASN A 122 25.88 7.65 4.81
C ASN A 122 27.30 7.70 5.36
N ILE A 123 27.63 6.72 6.17
CA ILE A 123 28.98 6.50 6.70
C ILE A 123 29.37 5.09 6.29
N GLU A 124 30.40 4.93 5.46
CA GLU A 124 30.84 3.62 4.99
C GLU A 124 32.37 3.52 4.99
N GLY A 125 32.87 2.30 5.10
CA GLY A 125 34.30 2.01 5.06
C GLY A 125 34.61 0.58 5.42
N GLY A 126 35.87 0.31 5.67
CA GLY A 126 36.35 -1.00 6.11
C GLY A 126 37.45 -1.57 5.24
N THR A 127 37.82 -2.81 5.53
CA THR A 127 38.84 -3.55 4.80
C THR A 127 38.22 -4.48 3.74
N ASN A 128 39.03 -5.32 3.08
CA ASN A 128 38.52 -6.35 2.19
C ASN A 128 37.76 -7.45 2.97
N GLU A 129 38.09 -7.63 4.25
CA GLU A 129 37.49 -8.64 5.12
C GLU A 129 36.23 -8.12 5.82
N LEU A 130 36.28 -6.90 6.38
CA LEU A 130 35.17 -6.31 7.12
C LEU A 130 34.77 -4.98 6.48
N ARG A 131 33.53 -4.89 6.00
CA ARG A 131 32.95 -3.66 5.45
C ARG A 131 31.67 -3.31 6.21
N TYR A 132 31.44 -2.03 6.36
CA TYR A 132 30.23 -1.53 7.01
C TYR A 132 29.69 -0.31 6.30
N LYS A 133 28.37 -0.13 6.40
CA LYS A 133 27.66 1.06 5.95
C LYS A 133 26.55 1.35 6.94
N LEU A 134 26.61 2.55 7.53
CA LEU A 134 25.54 3.10 8.34
C LEU A 134 24.83 4.18 7.52
N TYR A 135 23.52 4.09 7.45
CA TYR A 135 22.67 5.13 6.90
C TYR A 135 21.73 5.66 8.00
N ALA A 136 21.62 6.99 8.10
CA ALA A 136 20.61 7.67 8.90
C ALA A 136 19.92 8.71 8.02
N GLY A 137 18.61 8.74 8.01
CA GLY A 137 17.83 9.65 7.18
C GLY A 137 16.63 10.20 7.90
N VAL A 138 16.29 11.46 7.60
CA VAL A 138 15.04 12.09 8.00
C VAL A 138 14.34 12.65 6.77
N ASN A 139 13.02 12.56 6.78
CA ASN A 139 12.17 13.03 5.71
C ASN A 139 11.04 13.87 6.31
N SER A 140 10.79 15.04 5.72
CA SER A 140 9.63 15.88 6.04
C SER A 140 8.97 16.26 4.73
N ALA A 141 7.78 15.72 4.49
CA ALA A 141 6.99 15.90 3.28
C ALA A 141 5.60 16.42 3.66
N PRO A 142 5.45 17.75 3.90
CA PRO A 142 4.15 18.35 4.14
C PRO A 142 3.28 18.21 2.89
N GLY A 143 1.98 17.92 3.07
CA GLY A 143 1.02 17.81 1.99
C GLY A 143 0.52 19.17 1.49
N ILE A 144 0.10 19.22 0.22
CA ILE A 144 -0.51 20.40 -0.40
C ILE A 144 -1.82 20.79 0.32
N MET A 145 -2.59 19.82 0.79
CA MET A 145 -3.68 20.09 1.73
C MET A 145 -3.09 20.55 3.06
N LYS A 146 -3.58 21.67 3.59
CA LYS A 146 -3.12 22.21 4.88
C LYS A 146 -3.27 21.16 5.99
N LYS A 147 -2.30 21.10 6.91
CA LYS A 147 -2.27 20.16 8.04
C LYS A 147 -2.13 18.67 7.68
N THR A 148 -1.86 18.33 6.43
CA THR A 148 -1.46 16.97 6.05
C THR A 148 0.05 16.87 5.83
N GLY A 149 0.58 15.65 5.89
CA GLY A 149 1.99 15.43 5.60
C GLY A 149 2.51 14.08 6.11
N VAL A 150 3.75 13.79 5.74
CA VAL A 150 4.46 12.59 6.16
C VAL A 150 5.84 12.98 6.67
N ASN A 151 6.15 12.57 7.91
CA ASN A 151 7.47 12.71 8.50
C ASN A 151 8.03 11.32 8.79
N GLY A 152 9.29 11.09 8.49
CA GLY A 152 9.91 9.79 8.67
C GLY A 152 11.36 9.89 9.11
N THR A 153 11.78 8.89 9.88
CA THR A 153 13.17 8.67 10.27
C THR A 153 13.55 7.23 9.99
N SER A 154 14.64 7.02 9.28
CA SER A 154 15.12 5.68 8.94
C SER A 154 16.60 5.54 9.27
N VAL A 155 16.96 4.37 9.82
CA VAL A 155 18.34 4.00 10.11
C VAL A 155 18.58 2.60 9.54
N SER A 156 19.71 2.39 8.89
CA SER A 156 20.14 1.05 8.48
C SER A 156 21.63 0.84 8.68
N LEU A 157 21.96 -0.39 9.07
CA LEU A 157 23.32 -0.85 9.26
C LEU A 157 23.55 -2.09 8.39
N ASP A 158 24.47 -2.00 7.44
CA ASP A 158 24.93 -3.13 6.60
C ASP A 158 26.36 -3.47 7.03
N ILE A 159 26.57 -4.68 7.51
CA ILE A 159 27.87 -5.23 7.90
C ILE A 159 28.12 -6.47 7.05
N ARG A 160 29.32 -6.55 6.47
CA ARG A 160 29.78 -7.68 5.67
C ARG A 160 31.16 -8.12 6.13
N TYR A 161 31.24 -9.38 6.50
CA TYR A 161 32.49 -10.00 6.89
C TYR A 161 32.84 -11.13 5.94
N ARG A 162 34.04 -11.09 5.39
CA ARG A 162 34.54 -12.11 4.48
C ARG A 162 35.83 -12.72 5.04
N TYR A 163 35.85 -14.03 5.16
CA TYR A 163 37.03 -14.76 5.56
C TYR A 163 37.14 -16.05 4.75
N LYS A 164 38.23 -16.17 3.97
CA LYS A 164 38.42 -17.29 3.02
C LYS A 164 37.19 -17.46 2.11
N GLY A 165 36.57 -18.63 2.11
CA GLY A 165 35.35 -18.92 1.34
C GLY A 165 34.04 -18.53 2.02
N LEU A 166 34.08 -17.96 3.24
CA LEU A 166 32.88 -17.55 4.01
C LEU A 166 32.61 -16.07 3.84
N LEU A 167 31.36 -15.73 3.54
CA LEU A 167 30.83 -14.36 3.57
C LEU A 167 29.63 -14.34 4.51
N ILE A 168 29.70 -13.54 5.55
CA ILE A 168 28.56 -13.23 6.43
C ILE A 168 28.15 -11.80 6.18
N SER A 169 26.88 -11.56 5.97
CA SER A 169 26.30 -10.22 5.87
C SER A 169 25.04 -10.10 6.74
N ASN A 170 24.88 -8.93 7.32
CA ASN A 170 23.69 -8.58 8.08
C ASN A 170 23.28 -7.16 7.72
N VAL A 171 21.99 -6.98 7.41
CA VAL A 171 21.40 -5.68 7.14
C VAL A 171 20.24 -5.47 8.12
N ALA A 172 20.47 -4.67 9.13
CA ALA A 172 19.44 -4.20 10.05
C ALA A 172 18.85 -2.89 9.55
N TYR A 173 17.53 -2.75 9.62
CA TYR A 173 16.78 -1.58 9.18
C TYR A 173 15.70 -1.23 10.21
N VAL A 174 15.61 0.03 10.55
CA VAL A 174 14.57 0.59 11.43
C VAL A 174 13.98 1.80 10.74
N ASP A 175 12.66 1.85 10.67
CA ASP A 175 11.91 2.97 10.12
C ASP A 175 10.79 3.38 11.06
N TYR A 176 10.64 4.67 11.25
CA TYR A 176 9.52 5.26 11.97
C TYR A 176 8.92 6.36 11.11
N THR A 177 7.64 6.24 10.80
CA THR A 177 6.91 7.18 9.96
C THR A 177 5.64 7.65 10.65
N THR A 178 5.41 8.95 10.68
CA THR A 178 4.15 9.56 11.09
C THR A 178 3.50 10.19 9.87
N SER A 179 2.23 9.89 9.63
CA SER A 179 1.44 10.40 8.51
C SER A 179 0.16 11.05 9.03
N ASP A 180 0.02 12.36 8.82
CA ASP A 180 -1.24 13.09 9.00
C ASP A 180 -1.97 13.03 7.66
N ARG A 181 -3.05 12.20 7.57
CA ARG A 181 -3.70 11.81 6.31
C ARG A 181 -4.83 12.75 5.93
N THR A 182 -5.78 12.94 6.83
CA THR A 182 -6.90 13.86 6.60
C THR A 182 -6.69 15.12 7.42
N SER A 183 -6.85 16.24 6.75
CA SER A 183 -6.75 17.56 7.34
C SER A 183 -8.02 17.89 8.13
N PRO A 184 -7.96 18.71 9.19
CA PRO A 184 -9.13 19.35 9.77
C PRO A 184 -9.87 20.23 8.75
N TYR A 185 -9.23 20.54 7.60
CA TYR A 185 -9.90 21.16 6.46
C TYR A 185 -10.82 20.20 5.70
N GLY A 186 -10.87 18.90 6.01
CA GLY A 186 -11.60 17.90 5.26
C GLY A 186 -10.88 17.44 3.99
N THR A 187 -11.64 17.02 2.98
CA THR A 187 -11.13 16.58 1.70
C THR A 187 -11.20 17.70 0.64
N PHE A 188 -10.43 17.61 -0.42
CA PHE A 188 -10.53 18.57 -1.53
C PHE A 188 -11.92 18.57 -2.18
N ASN A 189 -12.58 17.41 -2.22
CA ASN A 189 -13.93 17.28 -2.76
C ASN A 189 -14.98 18.09 -1.96
N ASP A 190 -14.80 18.24 -0.65
CA ASP A 190 -15.72 19.02 0.19
C ASP A 190 -15.78 20.49 -0.26
N TYR A 191 -14.67 21.01 -0.80
CA TYR A 191 -14.56 22.36 -1.33
C TYR A 191 -15.00 22.47 -2.79
N ALA A 192 -14.78 21.43 -3.59
CA ALA A 192 -15.16 21.42 -5.01
C ALA A 192 -16.67 21.46 -5.23
N LEU A 193 -17.44 20.99 -4.25
CA LEU A 193 -18.91 20.96 -4.31
C LEU A 193 -19.56 22.24 -3.78
N LEU A 194 -18.79 23.18 -3.21
CA LEU A 194 -19.34 24.40 -2.60
C LEU A 194 -19.64 25.47 -3.64
N ASN A 195 -20.72 26.19 -3.42
CA ASN A 195 -21.11 27.29 -4.28
C ASN A 195 -20.29 28.57 -3.99
N PRO A 196 -19.83 29.28 -5.02
CA PRO A 196 -18.96 30.44 -4.86
C PRO A 196 -19.63 31.66 -4.21
N TYR A 197 -20.97 31.69 -4.11
CA TYR A 197 -21.73 32.73 -3.38
C TYR A 197 -21.82 32.44 -1.87
N TYR A 198 -21.28 31.36 -1.35
CA TYR A 198 -21.20 31.11 0.08
C TYR A 198 -20.08 31.91 0.74
N ARG A 199 -20.36 32.45 1.92
CA ARG A 199 -19.43 33.22 2.74
C ARG A 199 -18.66 32.29 3.68
N ILE A 200 -17.35 32.48 3.79
CA ILE A 200 -16.53 31.77 4.80
C ILE A 200 -16.84 32.33 6.20
N TYR A 201 -17.01 33.67 6.31
CA TYR A 201 -17.11 34.36 7.58
C TYR A 201 -18.54 34.91 7.77
N ASP A 202 -18.98 34.94 9.02
CA ASP A 202 -20.23 35.59 9.44
C ASP A 202 -20.09 37.13 9.49
N SER A 203 -21.14 37.81 9.93
CA SER A 203 -21.17 39.27 10.06
C SER A 203 -20.18 39.83 11.11
N ASN A 204 -19.70 38.99 12.02
CA ASN A 204 -18.74 39.34 13.07
C ASN A 204 -17.28 39.03 12.65
N GLY A 205 -17.07 38.54 11.41
CA GLY A 205 -15.77 38.17 10.93
C GLY A 205 -15.27 36.81 11.45
N GLN A 206 -16.13 36.01 12.09
CA GLN A 206 -15.79 34.67 12.54
C GLN A 206 -16.13 33.63 11.47
N ILE A 207 -15.44 32.52 11.44
CA ILE A 207 -15.75 31.43 10.50
C ILE A 207 -17.17 30.92 10.80
N ALA A 208 -18.08 31.06 9.82
CA ALA A 208 -19.46 30.65 9.97
C ALA A 208 -19.56 29.12 10.06
N LYS A 209 -20.37 28.58 10.96
CA LYS A 209 -20.63 27.14 11.07
C LYS A 209 -21.40 26.62 9.87
N TYR A 210 -22.36 27.40 9.39
CA TYR A 210 -23.24 27.04 8.29
C TYR A 210 -23.01 27.98 7.10
N LEU A 211 -22.94 27.42 5.92
CA LEU A 211 -22.95 28.14 4.65
C LEU A 211 -24.37 28.43 4.20
N GLU A 212 -25.26 27.47 4.42
CA GLU A 212 -26.70 27.59 4.20
C GLU A 212 -27.45 26.85 5.30
N ARG A 213 -28.49 27.42 5.83
CA ARG A 213 -29.33 26.78 6.85
C ARG A 213 -30.72 26.52 6.31
N SER A 214 -31.21 25.33 6.57
CA SER A 214 -32.64 25.00 6.43
C SER A 214 -33.41 25.71 7.54
N VAL A 215 -34.19 26.72 7.20
CA VAL A 215 -35.04 27.45 8.15
C VAL A 215 -36.46 26.91 8.03
N THR A 216 -36.88 26.11 9.00
CA THR A 216 -38.32 25.84 9.23
C THR A 216 -38.82 26.87 10.23
N THR A 217 -39.81 27.71 9.85
CA THR A 217 -40.48 28.57 10.80
C THR A 217 -41.61 27.82 11.50
N THR A 218 -41.88 28.18 12.73
CA THR A 218 -42.93 27.56 13.58
C THR A 218 -44.36 27.73 13.05
N ASP A 219 -44.55 28.60 12.06
CA ASP A 219 -45.83 28.85 11.38
C ASP A 219 -45.97 28.15 10.03
N GLY A 220 -45.02 27.30 9.68
CA GLY A 220 -45.05 26.44 8.48
C GLY A 220 -44.80 27.16 7.16
N HIS A 221 -44.39 28.42 7.16
CA HIS A 221 -44.29 29.26 5.97
C HIS A 221 -42.86 29.41 5.39
N TYR A 222 -41.83 28.85 5.99
CA TYR A 222 -40.49 28.88 5.44
C TYR A 222 -39.94 27.48 5.31
N ARG A 223 -40.04 26.90 4.13
CA ARG A 223 -39.25 25.77 3.73
C ARG A 223 -38.11 26.28 2.84
N THR A 224 -36.94 26.39 3.37
CA THR A 224 -35.76 26.27 2.51
C THR A 224 -35.70 24.80 2.12
N SER A 225 -35.86 24.51 0.86
CA SER A 225 -35.68 23.15 0.31
C SER A 225 -34.21 22.81 0.32
N GLY A 226 -33.70 22.22 1.40
CA GLY A 226 -32.32 21.80 1.47
C GLY A 226 -31.91 21.39 2.89
N ALA A 227 -30.96 20.50 3.00
CA ALA A 227 -30.29 20.21 4.25
C ALA A 227 -29.37 21.37 4.64
N ASP A 228 -29.10 21.55 5.92
CA ASP A 228 -28.05 22.46 6.39
C ASP A 228 -26.72 22.13 5.70
N VAL A 229 -26.08 23.16 5.13
CA VAL A 229 -24.76 23.03 4.49
C VAL A 229 -23.70 23.52 5.48
N GLY A 230 -22.85 22.60 5.94
CA GLY A 230 -21.76 22.94 6.83
C GLY A 230 -20.60 23.63 6.12
N ASN A 231 -19.93 24.50 6.84
CA ASN A 231 -18.71 25.13 6.36
C ASN A 231 -17.50 24.25 6.73
N PRO A 232 -16.79 23.63 5.78
CA PRO A 232 -15.64 22.79 6.10
C PRO A 232 -14.52 23.58 6.79
N MET A 233 -14.39 24.89 6.53
CA MET A 233 -13.45 25.74 7.23
C MET A 233 -13.73 25.84 8.74
N TYR A 234 -14.99 25.69 9.17
CA TYR A 234 -15.36 25.73 10.58
C TYR A 234 -14.71 24.60 11.39
N ASN A 235 -14.49 23.44 10.77
CA ASN A 235 -13.86 22.29 11.39
C ASN A 235 -12.41 22.54 11.79
N THR A 236 -11.75 23.55 11.17
CA THR A 236 -10.36 23.93 11.49
C THR A 236 -10.22 24.60 12.87
N LEU A 237 -11.34 25.01 13.48
CA LEU A 237 -11.37 25.60 14.82
C LEU A 237 -11.31 24.53 15.92
N TYR A 238 -11.53 23.28 15.56
CA TYR A 238 -11.64 22.17 16.50
C TYR A 238 -10.54 21.15 16.31
N ASN A 239 -10.29 20.36 17.35
CA ASN A 239 -9.35 19.27 17.27
C ASN A 239 -9.89 18.18 16.33
N THR A 240 -9.07 17.83 15.34
CA THR A 240 -9.32 16.73 14.42
C THR A 240 -8.01 16.02 14.21
N LYS A 241 -7.98 14.73 14.44
CA LYS A 241 -6.82 13.87 14.28
C LYS A 241 -7.13 12.79 13.25
N ASP A 242 -6.26 12.57 12.31
CA ASP A 242 -6.23 11.40 11.43
C ASP A 242 -4.77 11.09 11.16
N GLN A 243 -4.18 10.39 12.11
CA GLN A 243 -2.76 10.12 12.16
C GLN A 243 -2.49 8.62 12.10
N ASN A 244 -1.54 8.23 11.28
CA ASN A 244 -0.93 6.92 11.28
C ASN A 244 0.52 7.01 11.76
N LYS A 245 0.89 6.17 12.73
CA LYS A 245 2.26 5.99 13.22
C LYS A 245 2.69 4.58 12.86
N ALA A 246 3.63 4.45 11.96
CA ALA A 246 4.18 3.16 11.55
C ALA A 246 5.60 2.99 12.05
N PHE A 247 5.90 1.84 12.63
CA PHE A 247 7.23 1.46 13.05
C PHE A 247 7.58 0.10 12.45
N GLU A 248 8.68 0.05 11.70
CA GLU A 248 9.20 -1.18 11.09
C GLU A 248 10.62 -1.48 11.59
N VAL A 249 10.84 -2.72 11.97
CA VAL A 249 12.18 -3.28 12.18
C VAL A 249 12.33 -4.48 11.26
N ARG A 250 13.41 -4.49 10.48
CA ARG A 250 13.77 -5.60 9.62
C ARG A 250 15.24 -5.95 9.81
N ASP A 251 15.51 -7.22 9.99
CA ASP A 251 16.86 -7.79 10.01
C ASP A 251 16.99 -8.85 8.93
N ALA A 252 18.01 -8.74 8.10
CA ALA A 252 18.31 -9.66 7.01
C ALA A 252 19.74 -10.19 7.18
N PHE A 253 19.83 -11.42 7.66
CA PHE A 253 21.07 -12.15 7.82
C PHE A 253 21.30 -13.07 6.60
N ARG A 254 22.53 -13.10 6.11
CA ARG A 254 22.99 -14.04 5.09
C ARG A 254 24.37 -14.60 5.44
N ALA A 255 24.48 -15.91 5.36
CA ALA A 255 25.76 -16.61 5.39
C ALA A 255 25.96 -17.33 4.05
N GLU A 256 27.07 -17.07 3.38
CA GLU A 256 27.43 -17.70 2.11
C GLU A 256 28.79 -18.39 2.28
N TYR A 257 28.88 -19.64 1.84
CA TYR A 257 30.08 -20.43 1.94
C TYR A 257 30.42 -21.12 0.60
N THR A 258 31.66 -20.97 0.15
CA THR A 258 32.18 -21.58 -1.06
C THR A 258 33.23 -22.65 -0.66
N PRO A 259 32.79 -23.91 -0.35
CA PRO A 259 33.68 -24.97 0.11
C PRO A 259 34.68 -25.42 -0.97
N ILE A 260 34.24 -25.39 -2.22
CA ILE A 260 35.06 -25.70 -3.41
C ILE A 260 34.69 -24.69 -4.52
N GLU A 261 35.60 -24.51 -5.48
CA GLU A 261 35.50 -23.48 -6.53
C GLU A 261 34.16 -23.45 -7.27
N ASN A 262 33.53 -24.59 -7.46
CA ASN A 262 32.29 -24.71 -8.26
C ASN A 262 31.02 -24.76 -7.42
N LEU A 263 31.08 -24.80 -6.08
CA LEU A 263 29.95 -24.95 -5.19
C LEU A 263 29.80 -23.73 -4.28
N ARG A 264 28.68 -23.07 -4.33
CA ARG A 264 28.28 -21.97 -3.44
C ARG A 264 27.01 -22.34 -2.67
N LEU A 265 27.11 -22.32 -1.36
CA LEU A 265 26.01 -22.54 -0.43
C LEU A 265 25.65 -21.21 0.22
N ALA A 266 24.38 -20.95 0.41
CA ALA A 266 23.93 -19.75 1.14
C ALA A 266 22.73 -20.08 2.04
N PHE A 267 22.72 -19.44 3.18
CA PHE A 267 21.59 -19.40 4.10
C PHE A 267 21.15 -17.96 4.30
N ASP A 268 19.89 -17.69 4.10
CA ASP A 268 19.25 -16.40 4.26
C ASP A 268 18.21 -16.50 5.38
N LEU A 269 18.15 -15.51 6.29
CA LEU A 269 17.13 -15.36 7.29
C LEU A 269 16.70 -13.89 7.36
N THR A 270 15.43 -13.62 7.10
CA THR A 270 14.86 -12.27 7.24
C THR A 270 13.78 -12.28 8.31
N LEU A 271 13.87 -11.34 9.24
CA LEU A 271 12.87 -11.08 10.27
C LEU A 271 12.29 -9.68 10.03
N THR A 272 10.98 -9.54 10.05
CA THR A 272 10.31 -8.25 9.89
C THR A 272 9.20 -8.12 10.93
N LYS A 273 9.21 -7.01 11.66
CA LYS A 273 8.10 -6.61 12.52
C LYS A 273 7.66 -5.22 12.12
N THR A 274 6.37 -5.08 11.80
CA THR A 274 5.74 -3.79 11.53
C THR A 274 4.59 -3.58 12.51
N THR A 275 4.53 -2.41 13.12
CA THR A 275 3.36 -1.97 13.90
C THR A 275 2.84 -0.68 13.29
N SER A 276 1.52 -0.52 13.26
CA SER A 276 0.84 0.67 12.74
C SER A 276 -0.27 1.04 13.70
N ASP A 277 -0.18 2.24 14.28
CA ASP A 277 -1.22 2.83 15.10
C ASP A 277 -1.96 3.87 14.28
N ASN A 278 -3.27 3.69 14.15
CA ASN A 278 -4.15 4.62 13.46
C ASN A 278 -5.06 5.29 14.48
N ASP A 279 -4.96 6.60 14.56
CA ASP A 279 -5.75 7.46 15.43
C ASP A 279 -6.61 8.39 14.56
N VAL A 280 -7.94 8.25 14.63
CA VAL A 280 -8.88 9.15 13.97
C VAL A 280 -9.81 9.71 15.02
N PHE A 281 -9.69 10.99 15.28
CA PHE A 281 -10.58 11.74 16.19
C PHE A 281 -11.31 12.83 15.44
N LYS A 282 -12.58 12.96 15.70
CA LYS A 282 -13.43 14.01 15.14
C LYS A 282 -14.28 14.62 16.25
N SER A 283 -14.15 15.94 16.46
CA SER A 283 -14.88 16.68 17.48
C SER A 283 -16.40 16.57 17.33
N ALA A 284 -17.14 16.61 18.41
CA ALA A 284 -18.60 16.72 18.39
C ALA A 284 -19.10 18.00 17.70
N ASN A 285 -18.26 19.03 17.64
CA ASN A 285 -18.57 20.29 16.97
C ASN A 285 -18.34 20.26 15.44
N HIS A 286 -17.78 19.16 14.92
CA HIS A 286 -17.55 19.01 13.49
C HIS A 286 -18.85 19.12 12.69
N THR A 287 -18.76 19.69 11.49
CA THR A 287 -19.93 19.90 10.63
C THR A 287 -20.64 18.62 10.18
N ASP A 288 -20.01 17.46 10.28
CA ASP A 288 -20.65 16.15 10.04
C ASP A 288 -21.78 15.87 11.05
N TYR A 289 -21.75 16.50 12.23
CA TYR A 289 -22.75 16.31 13.29
C TYR A 289 -23.79 17.42 13.37
N ILE A 290 -23.92 18.22 12.30
CA ILE A 290 -24.87 19.37 12.28
C ILE A 290 -26.31 18.94 12.55
N THR A 291 -26.73 17.78 12.05
CA THR A 291 -28.08 17.25 12.18
C THR A 291 -28.24 16.29 13.36
N VAL A 292 -27.14 15.94 14.04
CA VAL A 292 -27.17 15.01 15.17
C VAL A 292 -27.61 15.74 16.44
N GLN A 293 -28.74 15.31 17.00
CA GLN A 293 -29.31 15.91 18.22
C GLN A 293 -28.79 15.24 19.50
N ASN A 294 -28.43 13.97 19.43
CA ASN A 294 -27.95 13.22 20.60
C ASN A 294 -26.44 13.37 20.75
N ILE A 295 -25.99 13.94 21.85
CA ILE A 295 -24.58 14.15 22.15
C ILE A 295 -23.78 12.85 22.20
N ASP A 296 -24.40 11.74 22.62
CA ASP A 296 -23.73 10.41 22.65
C ASP A 296 -23.39 9.87 21.26
N GLN A 297 -23.93 10.46 20.20
CA GLN A 297 -23.69 10.14 18.81
C GLN A 297 -22.78 11.18 18.13
N SER A 298 -22.41 12.25 18.81
CA SER A 298 -21.58 13.33 18.29
C SER A 298 -20.13 13.17 18.74
N GLY A 299 -19.23 13.46 17.85
CA GLY A 299 -17.81 13.20 18.05
C GLY A 299 -17.48 11.71 17.98
N MET A 300 -16.36 11.38 17.40
CA MET A 300 -15.91 9.99 17.30
C MET A 300 -14.41 9.86 17.52
N TYR A 301 -14.02 8.73 18.06
CA TYR A 301 -12.66 8.24 18.08
C TYR A 301 -12.60 6.83 17.50
N ASN A 302 -11.85 6.67 16.44
CA ASN A 302 -11.55 5.36 15.86
C ASN A 302 -10.06 5.07 16.02
N TRP A 303 -9.74 4.10 16.85
CA TRP A 303 -8.40 3.63 17.06
C TRP A 303 -8.22 2.23 16.49
N THR A 304 -7.12 2.01 15.76
CA THR A 304 -6.73 0.68 15.28
C THR A 304 -5.25 0.47 15.46
N ASN A 305 -4.87 -0.67 15.99
CA ASN A 305 -3.48 -1.12 16.05
C ASN A 305 -3.32 -2.38 15.20
N ASP A 306 -2.43 -2.30 14.22
CA ASP A 306 -2.06 -3.40 13.33
C ASP A 306 -0.63 -3.84 13.63
N THR A 307 -0.43 -5.11 13.86
CA THR A 307 0.89 -5.71 14.04
C THR A 307 1.10 -6.83 13.03
N ARG A 308 2.20 -6.79 12.32
CA ARG A 308 2.65 -7.86 11.42
C ARG A 308 4.02 -8.35 11.86
N LEU A 309 4.15 -9.66 12.03
CA LEU A 309 5.40 -10.35 12.32
C LEU A 309 5.66 -11.40 11.24
N GLY A 310 6.69 -11.18 10.44
CA GLY A 310 7.09 -12.09 9.35
C GLY A 310 8.50 -12.63 9.56
N TRP A 311 8.72 -13.86 9.13
CA TRP A 311 10.06 -14.39 8.94
C TRP A 311 10.12 -15.25 7.67
N ASP A 312 11.26 -15.20 7.00
CA ASP A 312 11.60 -15.99 5.82
C ASP A 312 12.99 -16.59 6.02
N ALA A 313 13.09 -17.90 5.93
CA ALA A 313 14.37 -18.62 5.98
C ALA A 313 14.56 -19.40 4.68
N ALA A 314 15.74 -19.28 4.07
CA ALA A 314 16.03 -19.98 2.83
C ALA A 314 17.44 -20.56 2.84
N PHE A 315 17.57 -21.74 2.22
CA PHE A 315 18.84 -22.36 1.88
C PHE A 315 18.99 -22.43 0.37
N THR A 316 20.16 -22.07 -0.14
CA THR A 316 20.46 -22.06 -1.58
C THR A 316 21.77 -22.79 -1.82
N ALA A 317 21.82 -23.65 -2.85
CA ALA A 317 23.03 -24.27 -3.35
C ALA A 317 23.14 -24.04 -4.85
N ASN A 318 24.30 -23.54 -5.27
CA ASN A 318 24.65 -23.34 -6.69
C ASN A 318 25.88 -24.19 -7.02
N TYR A 319 25.78 -25.00 -8.04
CA TYR A 319 26.91 -25.75 -8.53
C TYR A 319 27.08 -25.54 -10.04
N ASN A 320 28.23 -24.98 -10.45
CA ASN A 320 28.54 -24.66 -11.83
C ASN A 320 29.85 -25.28 -12.21
N LYS A 321 29.89 -26.05 -13.30
CA LYS A 321 31.13 -26.73 -13.75
C LYS A 321 31.23 -26.71 -15.26
N VAL A 322 32.45 -26.40 -15.71
CA VAL A 322 32.82 -26.53 -17.11
C VAL A 322 33.92 -27.60 -17.19
N TRP A 323 33.76 -28.59 -18.08
CA TRP A 323 34.78 -29.59 -18.31
C TRP A 323 34.99 -29.87 -19.80
N LYS A 324 36.22 -30.27 -20.14
CA LYS A 324 36.66 -30.49 -21.51
C LYS A 324 36.41 -29.33 -22.48
N GLY A 325 36.19 -28.11 -21.97
CA GLY A 325 35.88 -26.92 -22.75
C GLY A 325 34.54 -26.94 -23.54
N ARG A 326 33.79 -28.05 -23.47
CA ARG A 326 32.56 -28.28 -24.27
C ARG A 326 31.31 -28.51 -23.43
N HIS A 327 31.48 -28.98 -22.21
CA HIS A 327 30.37 -29.30 -21.33
C HIS A 327 30.22 -28.21 -20.28
N VAL A 328 29.05 -27.58 -20.18
CA VAL A 328 28.71 -26.60 -19.17
C VAL A 328 27.51 -27.11 -18.40
N LEU A 329 27.68 -27.32 -17.11
CA LEU A 329 26.59 -27.64 -16.18
C LEU A 329 26.38 -26.48 -15.24
N ALA A 330 25.15 -25.99 -15.14
CA ALA A 330 24.70 -25.06 -14.12
C ALA A 330 23.55 -25.68 -13.36
N SER A 331 23.66 -25.75 -12.04
CA SER A 331 22.59 -26.27 -11.21
C SER A 331 22.32 -25.34 -10.04
N PHE A 332 21.07 -25.19 -9.72
CA PHE A 332 20.57 -24.33 -8.67
C PHE A 332 19.54 -25.13 -7.85
N PHE A 333 19.70 -25.06 -6.55
CA PHE A 333 18.71 -25.57 -5.59
C PHE A 333 18.40 -24.47 -4.58
N ARG A 334 17.11 -24.26 -4.31
CA ARG A 334 16.66 -23.37 -3.24
C ARG A 334 15.50 -24.00 -2.51
N TRP A 335 15.54 -23.88 -1.22
CA TRP A 335 14.48 -24.25 -0.31
C TRP A 335 14.18 -23.07 0.60
N ASN A 336 12.91 -22.73 0.76
CA ASN A 336 12.50 -21.64 1.65
C ASN A 336 11.25 -21.99 2.46
N ILE A 337 11.18 -21.44 3.65
CA ILE A 337 10.04 -21.47 4.54
C ILE A 337 9.75 -20.04 4.95
N LYS A 338 8.47 -19.65 4.91
CA LYS A 338 8.01 -18.33 5.29
C LYS A 338 6.81 -18.42 6.22
N GLN A 339 6.73 -17.54 7.20
CA GLN A 339 5.54 -17.31 8.01
C GLN A 339 5.28 -15.81 8.10
N ASP A 340 4.01 -15.43 7.92
CA ASP A 340 3.48 -14.11 8.21
C ASP A 340 2.36 -14.26 9.25
N LYS A 341 2.47 -13.52 10.35
CA LYS A 341 1.43 -13.37 11.36
C LYS A 341 0.96 -11.93 11.37
N TYR A 342 -0.34 -11.74 11.19
CA TYR A 342 -1.02 -10.47 11.28
C TYR A 342 -1.97 -10.48 12.48
N HIS A 343 -2.03 -9.36 13.18
CA HIS A 343 -2.98 -9.12 14.26
C HIS A 343 -3.44 -7.67 14.17
N SER A 344 -4.75 -7.47 14.25
CA SER A 344 -5.38 -6.16 14.29
C SER A 344 -6.35 -6.10 15.46
N ALA A 345 -6.41 -4.96 16.13
CA ALA A 345 -7.41 -4.65 17.14
C ALA A 345 -7.85 -3.20 16.98
N GLY A 346 -9.15 -2.95 17.15
CA GLY A 346 -9.69 -1.60 16.98
C GLY A 346 -10.91 -1.34 17.86
N VAL A 347 -11.13 -0.07 18.14
CA VAL A 347 -12.27 0.45 18.91
C VAL A 347 -12.79 1.71 18.26
N LEU A 348 -14.08 1.75 18.03
CA LEU A 348 -14.82 2.96 17.65
C LEU A 348 -15.66 3.42 18.85
N ALA A 349 -15.38 4.61 19.34
CA ALA A 349 -16.14 5.26 20.41
C ALA A 349 -16.78 6.56 19.91
N THR A 350 -17.90 6.94 20.51
CA THR A 350 -18.60 8.20 20.24
C THR A 350 -18.99 8.91 21.54
N GLY A 351 -19.53 10.13 21.44
CA GLY A 351 -19.95 10.91 22.60
C GLY A 351 -18.78 11.60 23.30
N PHE A 352 -18.04 12.42 22.57
CA PHE A 352 -16.94 13.22 23.09
C PHE A 352 -17.40 14.65 23.34
N PRO A 353 -17.65 15.04 24.60
CA PRO A 353 -18.25 16.34 24.89
C PRO A 353 -17.26 17.50 24.73
N ASN A 354 -15.98 17.25 24.63
CA ASN A 354 -14.92 18.26 24.60
C ASN A 354 -13.77 17.83 23.67
N ASP A 355 -13.22 18.76 22.92
CA ASP A 355 -12.13 18.56 21.97
C ASP A 355 -10.80 18.14 22.63
N ASN A 356 -10.60 18.47 23.91
CA ASN A 356 -9.43 18.06 24.66
C ASN A 356 -9.51 16.62 25.18
N MET A 357 -10.68 15.96 24.98
CA MET A 357 -10.90 14.57 25.37
C MET A 357 -10.70 13.65 24.15
N ASP A 358 -9.55 13.75 23.52
CA ASP A 358 -9.20 13.07 22.28
C ASP A 358 -8.46 11.71 22.50
N GLU A 359 -8.98 10.95 23.49
CA GLU A 359 -8.52 9.61 23.79
C GLU A 359 -9.71 8.62 23.78
N VAL A 360 -9.53 7.43 23.23
CA VAL A 360 -10.62 6.48 22.97
C VAL A 360 -11.43 6.09 24.22
N TYR A 361 -10.79 6.03 25.39
CA TYR A 361 -11.43 5.65 26.66
C TYR A 361 -12.27 6.79 27.29
N LEU A 362 -12.24 7.99 26.71
CA LEU A 362 -13.02 9.16 27.17
C LEU A 362 -14.36 9.28 26.45
N GLY A 363 -14.64 8.45 25.45
CA GLY A 363 -15.92 8.39 24.76
C GLY A 363 -17.04 7.89 25.65
N ALA A 364 -18.22 8.50 25.59
CA ALA A 364 -19.38 8.07 26.40
C ALA A 364 -19.88 6.68 26.00
N LYS A 365 -19.68 6.25 24.77
CA LYS A 365 -20.18 4.98 24.25
C LYS A 365 -19.21 4.33 23.29
N VAL A 366 -18.89 3.05 23.54
CA VAL A 366 -18.23 2.17 22.55
C VAL A 366 -19.29 1.74 21.54
N GLN A 367 -19.11 2.13 20.27
CA GLN A 367 -19.99 1.76 19.17
C GLN A 367 -19.68 0.37 18.63
N SER A 368 -18.40 0.08 18.44
CA SER A 368 -17.94 -1.22 17.97
C SER A 368 -16.51 -1.49 18.39
N THR A 369 -16.20 -2.76 18.47
CA THR A 369 -14.83 -3.25 18.54
C THR A 369 -14.57 -4.11 17.29
N SER A 370 -13.35 -4.09 16.80
CA SER A 370 -12.91 -4.91 15.69
C SER A 370 -11.63 -5.64 16.04
N GLY A 371 -11.41 -6.78 15.42
CA GLY A 371 -10.18 -7.52 15.57
C GLY A 371 -10.05 -8.55 14.47
N ASP A 372 -8.83 -8.80 14.06
CA ASP A 372 -8.49 -9.85 13.11
C ASP A 372 -7.15 -10.48 13.47
N GLU A 373 -7.04 -11.77 13.30
CA GLU A 373 -5.79 -12.49 13.45
C GLU A 373 -5.65 -13.50 12.33
N SER A 374 -4.54 -13.42 11.62
CA SER A 374 -4.23 -14.40 10.58
C SER A 374 -2.78 -14.85 10.64
N THR A 375 -2.57 -16.13 10.37
CA THR A 375 -1.24 -16.71 10.22
C THR A 375 -1.20 -17.50 8.93
N THR A 376 -0.30 -17.09 8.04
CA THR A 376 -0.02 -17.82 6.81
C THR A 376 1.38 -18.41 6.87
N ARG A 377 1.52 -19.65 6.36
CA ARG A 377 2.80 -20.33 6.23
C ARG A 377 2.93 -20.87 4.83
N SER A 378 4.09 -20.70 4.26
CA SER A 378 4.43 -21.25 2.95
C SER A 378 5.79 -21.92 2.97
N PHE A 379 5.93 -22.88 2.11
CA PHE A 379 7.12 -23.65 1.86
C PHE A 379 7.33 -23.71 0.35
N GLY A 380 8.56 -23.56 -0.11
CA GLY A 380 8.93 -23.70 -1.51
C GLY A 380 10.25 -24.43 -1.66
N GLY A 381 10.29 -25.40 -2.57
CA GLY A 381 11.51 -26.08 -2.98
C GLY A 381 11.65 -26.02 -4.50
N VAL A 382 12.78 -25.53 -5.02
CA VAL A 382 13.06 -25.48 -6.45
C VAL A 382 14.42 -26.07 -6.74
N ALA A 383 14.51 -26.89 -7.80
CA ALA A 383 15.74 -27.41 -8.37
C ALA A 383 15.76 -27.13 -9.87
N THR A 384 16.83 -26.52 -10.33
CA THR A 384 17.09 -26.23 -11.75
C THR A 384 18.38 -26.87 -12.19
N VAL A 385 18.37 -27.49 -13.33
CA VAL A 385 19.57 -28.04 -13.98
C VAL A 385 19.58 -27.57 -15.43
N SER A 386 20.66 -26.86 -15.79
CA SER A 386 20.95 -26.44 -17.16
C SER A 386 22.22 -27.11 -17.63
N TYR A 387 22.15 -27.78 -18.76
CA TYR A 387 23.29 -28.42 -19.38
C TYR A 387 23.46 -27.93 -20.82
N THR A 388 24.68 -27.49 -21.15
CA THR A 388 25.02 -27.06 -22.51
C THR A 388 26.19 -27.87 -23.03
N TYR A 389 26.03 -28.42 -24.24
CA TYR A 389 27.07 -29.16 -24.96
C TYR A 389 27.56 -28.34 -26.15
N ASP A 390 28.90 -28.18 -26.25
CA ASP A 390 29.64 -27.55 -27.35
C ASP A 390 29.11 -26.16 -27.75
N GLN A 391 28.48 -25.45 -26.79
CA GLN A 391 27.74 -24.19 -27.03
C GLN A 391 26.61 -24.30 -28.08
N LYS A 392 26.31 -25.52 -28.56
CA LYS A 392 25.32 -25.78 -29.60
C LYS A 392 23.97 -26.19 -29.02
N TYR A 393 23.96 -27.14 -28.12
CA TYR A 393 22.76 -27.76 -27.57
C TYR A 393 22.64 -27.43 -26.09
N ALA A 394 21.54 -26.90 -25.67
CA ALA A 394 21.27 -26.70 -24.27
C ALA A 394 19.91 -27.32 -23.89
N ALA A 395 19.89 -27.93 -22.71
CA ALA A 395 18.71 -28.49 -22.09
C ALA A 395 18.55 -27.92 -20.68
N ASP A 396 17.36 -27.44 -20.34
CA ASP A 396 17.00 -26.87 -19.04
C ASP A 396 15.85 -27.72 -18.43
N LEU A 397 16.04 -28.14 -17.18
CA LEU A 397 15.02 -28.82 -16.39
C LEU A 397 14.80 -28.05 -15.10
N ASN A 398 13.55 -27.72 -14.81
CA ASN A 398 13.14 -27.08 -13.57
C ASN A 398 12.07 -27.93 -12.89
N GLY A 399 12.29 -28.24 -11.62
CA GLY A 399 11.31 -28.88 -10.75
C GLY A 399 11.05 -28.00 -9.55
N ARG A 400 9.79 -27.85 -9.17
CA ARG A 400 9.37 -27.04 -8.01
C ARG A 400 8.27 -27.75 -7.24
N ILE A 401 8.32 -27.65 -5.93
CA ILE A 401 7.24 -28.03 -5.04
C ILE A 401 6.90 -26.82 -4.16
N ASP A 402 5.65 -26.42 -4.16
CA ASP A 402 5.13 -25.37 -3.29
C ASP A 402 4.08 -25.93 -2.34
N ALA A 403 4.02 -25.37 -1.13
CA ALA A 403 2.98 -25.63 -0.17
C ALA A 403 2.56 -24.34 0.52
N SER A 404 1.26 -24.22 0.82
CA SER A 404 0.70 -23.11 1.58
C SER A 404 -0.40 -23.56 2.53
N SER A 405 -0.46 -22.92 3.69
CA SER A 405 -1.53 -23.13 4.66
C SER A 405 -2.89 -22.60 4.18
N GLU A 406 -2.94 -21.84 3.10
CA GLU A 406 -4.16 -21.26 2.52
C GLU A 406 -4.96 -22.28 1.71
N PHE A 407 -4.33 -23.40 1.33
CA PHE A 407 -4.99 -24.47 0.57
C PHE A 407 -5.61 -25.55 1.46
N GLY A 408 -6.54 -26.28 0.87
CA GLY A 408 -7.16 -27.43 1.50
C GLY A 408 -6.13 -28.49 1.90
N ARG A 409 -6.38 -29.18 2.99
CA ARG A 409 -5.41 -30.13 3.57
C ARG A 409 -4.98 -31.22 2.59
N ASN A 410 -5.85 -31.56 1.61
CA ASN A 410 -5.60 -32.61 0.62
C ASN A 410 -4.72 -32.12 -0.54
N ASN A 411 -4.62 -30.79 -0.76
CA ASN A 411 -3.92 -30.18 -1.90
C ASN A 411 -2.94 -29.07 -1.47
N ARG A 412 -2.40 -29.15 -0.26
CA ARG A 412 -1.42 -28.17 0.26
C ARG A 412 -0.14 -28.13 -0.56
N TYR A 413 0.30 -29.30 -1.07
CA TYR A 413 1.53 -29.44 -1.84
C TYR A 413 1.19 -29.52 -3.31
N ALA A 414 1.86 -28.71 -4.13
CA ALA A 414 1.69 -28.70 -5.57
C ALA A 414 3.06 -28.81 -6.26
N PRO A 415 3.30 -29.87 -7.02
CA PRO A 415 4.48 -29.98 -7.86
C PRO A 415 4.26 -29.23 -9.18
N PHE A 416 5.30 -28.49 -9.59
CA PHE A 416 5.37 -27.80 -10.88
C PHE A 416 6.68 -28.17 -11.55
N TRP A 417 6.72 -28.12 -12.88
CA TRP A 417 7.93 -28.42 -13.60
C TRP A 417 7.96 -27.75 -14.96
N SER A 418 9.15 -27.55 -15.50
CA SER A 418 9.33 -27.14 -16.88
C SER A 418 10.56 -27.76 -17.49
N ALA A 419 10.51 -27.97 -18.80
CA ALA A 419 11.62 -28.43 -19.59
C ALA A 419 11.81 -27.52 -20.80
N GLY A 420 13.06 -27.23 -21.12
CA GLY A 420 13.44 -26.37 -22.24
C GLY A 420 14.57 -26.98 -23.06
N LEU A 421 14.53 -26.80 -24.36
CA LEU A 421 15.59 -27.14 -25.29
C LEU A 421 15.95 -25.91 -26.12
N ARG A 422 17.26 -25.70 -26.32
CA ARG A 422 17.79 -24.64 -27.16
C ARG A 422 18.85 -25.21 -28.09
N TRP A 423 18.75 -24.87 -29.35
CA TRP A 423 19.74 -25.22 -30.37
C TRP A 423 20.28 -23.94 -31.00
N ASN A 424 21.59 -23.68 -30.76
CA ASN A 424 22.33 -22.58 -31.38
C ASN A 424 22.83 -23.04 -32.76
N MET A 425 21.98 -22.91 -33.78
CA MET A 425 22.26 -23.40 -35.15
C MET A 425 23.41 -22.64 -35.80
N ASP A 426 23.63 -21.38 -35.43
CA ASP A 426 24.77 -20.57 -35.89
C ASP A 426 26.11 -21.17 -35.54
N LYS A 427 26.21 -22.03 -34.52
CA LYS A 427 27.43 -22.74 -34.15
C LYS A 427 27.68 -24.02 -34.98
N GLU A 428 26.70 -24.45 -35.81
CA GLU A 428 26.89 -25.61 -36.69
C GLU A 428 27.76 -25.28 -37.90
N ASN A 429 28.69 -26.21 -38.24
CA ASN A 429 29.62 -25.97 -39.32
C ASN A 429 28.99 -25.71 -40.68
N TRP A 430 27.80 -26.30 -40.94
CA TRP A 430 27.09 -26.12 -42.18
C TRP A 430 26.37 -24.78 -42.27
N ILE A 431 25.88 -24.21 -41.14
CA ILE A 431 25.32 -22.85 -41.08
C ILE A 431 26.45 -21.82 -41.17
N LYS A 432 27.54 -21.98 -40.43
CA LYS A 432 28.72 -21.08 -40.53
C LYS A 432 29.25 -20.91 -41.94
N LYS A 433 29.22 -21.97 -42.73
CA LYS A 433 29.66 -21.91 -44.15
C LYS A 433 28.78 -21.04 -45.03
N LEU A 434 27.50 -20.84 -44.65
CA LEU A 434 26.57 -19.99 -45.41
C LEU A 434 26.87 -18.49 -45.22
N ASN A 435 27.50 -18.13 -44.10
CA ASN A 435 27.89 -16.76 -43.73
C ASN A 435 26.74 -15.75 -43.88
N ILE A 436 25.51 -16.17 -43.51
CA ILE A 436 24.25 -15.38 -43.65
C ILE A 436 23.77 -14.95 -42.26
N PHE A 437 23.98 -15.73 -41.21
CA PHE A 437 23.48 -15.51 -39.88
C PHE A 437 24.61 -15.30 -38.89
N ASP A 438 24.61 -14.18 -38.16
CA ASP A 438 25.47 -13.97 -37.00
C ASP A 438 24.92 -14.73 -35.77
N GLU A 439 23.62 -14.81 -35.66
CA GLU A 439 22.90 -15.58 -34.64
C GLU A 439 21.73 -16.32 -35.29
N LEU A 440 21.59 -17.61 -35.06
CA LEU A 440 20.41 -18.41 -35.39
C LEU A 440 20.14 -19.42 -34.27
N VAL A 441 19.12 -19.14 -33.45
CA VAL A 441 18.78 -19.95 -32.27
C VAL A 441 17.34 -20.42 -32.36
N LEU A 442 17.14 -21.72 -32.20
CA LEU A 442 15.83 -22.34 -31.99
C LEU A 442 15.68 -22.69 -30.51
N ARG A 443 14.50 -22.41 -29.95
CA ARG A 443 14.13 -22.77 -28.60
C ARG A 443 12.71 -23.29 -28.50
N ALA A 444 12.51 -24.28 -27.64
CA ALA A 444 11.22 -24.80 -27.30
C ALA A 444 11.16 -25.05 -25.79
N THR A 445 10.12 -24.59 -25.14
CA THR A 445 9.91 -24.83 -23.71
C THR A 445 8.48 -25.28 -23.46
N TYR A 446 8.34 -26.20 -22.50
CA TYR A 446 7.05 -26.58 -21.93
C TYR A 446 7.12 -26.50 -20.43
N GLY A 447 6.06 -26.01 -19.80
CA GLY A 447 6.02 -25.93 -18.35
C GLY A 447 4.61 -25.87 -17.79
N VAL A 448 4.50 -26.35 -16.56
CA VAL A 448 3.31 -26.27 -15.70
C VAL A 448 3.64 -25.35 -14.56
N THR A 449 2.88 -24.27 -14.42
CA THR A 449 2.99 -23.30 -13.34
C THR A 449 1.70 -23.21 -12.55
N GLY A 450 1.76 -22.73 -11.32
CA GLY A 450 0.59 -22.53 -10.47
C GLY A 450 0.50 -21.15 -9.91
N THR A 451 -0.72 -20.68 -9.65
CA THR A 451 -0.99 -19.42 -8.98
C THR A 451 -1.75 -19.63 -7.69
N GLN A 452 -1.50 -18.75 -6.73
CA GLN A 452 -2.13 -18.70 -5.42
C GLN A 452 -2.88 -17.36 -5.31
N GLY A 453 -4.13 -17.39 -4.81
CA GLY A 453 -4.93 -16.19 -4.69
C GLY A 453 -6.07 -16.34 -3.68
N PHE A 454 -5.86 -17.16 -2.63
CA PHE A 454 -6.87 -17.41 -1.61
C PHE A 454 -6.52 -16.68 -0.31
N ALA A 455 -7.56 -16.26 0.42
CA ALA A 455 -7.39 -15.68 1.75
C ALA A 455 -7.00 -16.75 2.78
N ALA A 456 -6.34 -16.31 3.85
CA ALA A 456 -6.05 -17.17 4.98
C ALA A 456 -7.34 -17.86 5.50
N TYR A 457 -7.22 -19.13 5.84
CA TYR A 457 -8.32 -19.96 6.38
C TYR A 457 -9.50 -20.23 5.44
N GLN A 458 -9.50 -19.75 4.20
CA GLN A 458 -10.62 -19.98 3.25
C GLN A 458 -10.92 -21.47 3.01
N ALA A 459 -9.92 -22.35 3.14
CA ALA A 459 -10.10 -23.79 3.03
C ALA A 459 -10.71 -24.42 4.29
N LEU A 460 -10.81 -23.69 5.40
CA LEU A 460 -11.33 -24.18 6.66
C LEU A 460 -12.80 -23.80 6.85
N GLN A 461 -13.53 -24.63 7.57
CA GLN A 461 -14.86 -24.28 8.03
C GLN A 461 -14.75 -23.20 9.11
N MET A 462 -15.39 -22.06 8.87
CA MET A 462 -15.32 -20.91 9.75
C MET A 462 -16.68 -20.60 10.36
N TYR A 463 -16.64 -20.15 11.61
CA TYR A 463 -17.81 -19.73 12.37
C TYR A 463 -17.62 -18.30 12.84
N SER A 464 -18.67 -17.50 12.79
CA SER A 464 -18.74 -16.19 13.42
C SER A 464 -19.60 -16.24 14.68
N TYR A 465 -19.22 -15.48 15.69
CA TYR A 465 -20.09 -15.19 16.82
C TYR A 465 -21.12 -14.15 16.36
N ALA A 466 -22.39 -14.45 16.55
CA ALA A 466 -23.46 -13.50 16.29
C ALA A 466 -24.29 -13.33 17.56
N ASN A 467 -24.55 -12.05 17.87
CA ASN A 467 -25.58 -11.73 18.83
C ASN A 467 -26.93 -11.98 18.13
N THR A 468 -27.41 -13.22 18.22
CA THR A 468 -28.69 -13.58 17.60
C THR A 468 -29.80 -12.93 18.44
N MET A 469 -30.78 -12.28 17.78
CA MET A 469 -32.00 -11.75 18.42
C MET A 469 -32.86 -12.85 19.05
N ARG A 470 -32.29 -14.01 19.38
CA ARG A 470 -32.98 -15.10 20.04
C ARG A 470 -32.69 -15.02 21.53
N ILE A 471 -33.70 -14.57 22.25
CA ILE A 471 -33.70 -14.57 23.72
C ILE A 471 -33.88 -16.01 24.18
N TYR A 472 -32.91 -16.53 24.90
CA TYR A 472 -33.04 -17.77 25.65
C TYR A 472 -33.14 -17.44 27.15
N GLN A 473 -34.24 -17.83 27.77
CA GLN A 473 -34.51 -17.56 29.19
C GLN A 473 -34.31 -16.09 29.62
N SER A 474 -34.83 -15.15 28.83
CA SER A 474 -34.76 -13.71 29.07
C SER A 474 -33.37 -13.07 29.05
N SER A 475 -32.38 -13.78 28.49
CA SER A 475 -31.01 -13.29 28.31
C SER A 475 -30.61 -13.29 26.84
N ASP A 476 -29.86 -12.29 26.41
CA ASP A 476 -29.23 -12.28 25.11
C ASP A 476 -28.17 -13.38 25.05
N VAL A 477 -28.29 -14.28 24.10
CA VAL A 477 -27.36 -15.39 23.93
C VAL A 477 -26.47 -15.13 22.71
N VAL A 478 -25.18 -15.21 22.92
CA VAL A 478 -24.18 -15.23 21.83
C VAL A 478 -24.18 -16.62 21.21
N GLY A 479 -24.61 -16.69 19.96
CA GLY A 479 -24.59 -17.91 19.17
C GLY A 479 -23.47 -17.95 18.15
N THR A 480 -23.18 -19.12 17.62
CA THR A 480 -22.25 -19.28 16.50
C THR A 480 -23.05 -19.53 15.21
N LEU A 481 -22.70 -18.81 14.17
CA LEU A 481 -23.20 -19.00 12.81
C LEU A 481 -22.09 -19.51 11.92
N LEU A 482 -22.43 -20.43 11.04
CA LEU A 482 -21.50 -20.86 9.99
C LEU A 482 -21.25 -19.67 9.05
N TYR A 483 -20.00 -19.17 9.04
CA TYR A 483 -19.58 -18.04 8.22
C TYR A 483 -19.09 -18.49 6.84
N GLY A 484 -18.38 -19.64 6.78
CA GLY A 484 -17.87 -20.19 5.54
C GLY A 484 -17.76 -21.71 5.60
N MET A 485 -18.18 -22.37 4.53
CA MET A 485 -17.98 -23.80 4.38
C MET A 485 -16.53 -24.07 3.95
N GLY A 486 -15.83 -24.90 4.71
CA GLY A 486 -14.48 -25.31 4.36
C GLY A 486 -14.45 -26.16 3.08
N ASN A 487 -13.39 -26.03 2.33
CA ASN A 487 -13.10 -26.89 1.18
C ASN A 487 -11.73 -27.55 1.36
N PRO A 488 -11.67 -28.80 1.87
CA PRO A 488 -10.41 -29.51 2.04
C PRO A 488 -9.71 -29.85 0.73
N ASP A 489 -10.43 -29.77 -0.41
CA ASP A 489 -9.93 -30.04 -1.75
C ASP A 489 -9.59 -28.77 -2.53
N LEU A 490 -9.63 -27.60 -1.88
CA LEU A 490 -9.18 -26.33 -2.48
C LEU A 490 -7.74 -26.47 -2.97
N LYS A 491 -7.54 -26.28 -4.28
CA LYS A 491 -6.26 -26.55 -4.96
C LYS A 491 -5.76 -25.36 -5.75
N TRP A 492 -4.49 -25.44 -6.09
CA TRP A 492 -3.79 -24.51 -6.95
C TRP A 492 -4.45 -24.40 -8.33
N GLN A 493 -4.50 -23.19 -8.86
CA GLN A 493 -4.82 -22.99 -10.27
C GLN A 493 -3.56 -23.27 -11.07
N THR A 494 -3.65 -24.16 -12.07
CA THR A 494 -2.50 -24.55 -12.89
C THR A 494 -2.63 -24.02 -14.31
N THR A 495 -1.50 -23.60 -14.86
CA THR A 495 -1.37 -23.13 -16.25
C THR A 495 -0.33 -23.97 -16.96
N ASN A 496 -0.67 -24.55 -18.11
CA ASN A 496 0.24 -25.23 -19.01
C ASN A 496 0.65 -24.26 -20.12
N ALA A 497 1.94 -24.09 -20.33
CA ALA A 497 2.46 -23.17 -21.33
C ALA A 497 3.47 -23.85 -22.27
N TRP A 498 3.26 -23.65 -23.56
CA TRP A 498 4.21 -23.99 -24.61
C TRP A 498 4.77 -22.70 -25.20
N ASN A 499 6.09 -22.61 -25.33
CA ASN A 499 6.74 -21.50 -26.00
C ASN A 499 7.72 -22.02 -27.05
N PHE A 500 7.60 -21.49 -28.24
CA PHE A 500 8.54 -21.71 -29.34
C PHE A 500 9.12 -20.37 -29.76
N GLY A 501 10.42 -20.32 -30.02
CA GLY A 501 11.09 -19.10 -30.40
C GLY A 501 12.19 -19.36 -31.42
N ILE A 502 12.32 -18.43 -32.34
CA ILE A 502 13.45 -18.32 -33.26
C ILE A 502 14.04 -16.94 -33.04
N ALA A 503 15.34 -16.87 -32.82
CA ALA A 503 16.11 -15.64 -32.84
C ALA A 503 17.08 -15.71 -34.01
N ASN A 504 17.13 -14.64 -34.82
CA ASN A 504 18.06 -14.48 -35.92
C ASN A 504 18.59 -13.05 -35.95
N SER A 505 19.85 -12.89 -36.28
CA SER A 505 20.50 -11.61 -36.55
C SER A 505 21.56 -11.78 -37.64
#